data_277b6d6a9ef112031e7e6bbf699b79c9
#
_entry.id   277b6d6a9ef112031e7e6bbf699b79c9
#
_cell.length_a   1.000
_cell.length_b   1.000
_cell.length_c   1.000
_cell.angle_alpha   90.00
_cell.angle_beta   90.00
_cell.angle_gamma   90.00
#
_symmetry.space_group_name_H-M   'P 1'
#
loop_
_entity.id
_entity.type
_entity.pdbx_description
1 polymer ?
#
loop_
_entity_poly.entity_id
_entity_poly.type
_entity_poly.pdbx_seq_one_letter_code
_entity_poly.pdbx_strand_id
1 'polypeptide(L)'
;MARRLAMLFAFLLGSFLAAGSHPASARSLVIEEFQADIQILPSGDLLVTETIRPRFMGSWNGLKRNIPVEYRTPQGFNYTLAVDLVSVTDEKLTPLKYESGRDRHYLTFKIWLPGAQDTTKTLVLTYRVSNGLKYFEDHDELYWNVTGDEWDVPIEAATARILLPAGAAGVKAIAFSGAYGAREQQAEITITGPEVFYQMLRPLGFREGLTAVVGWDKGLVAEPSSLKLVGLFLRSNWPLLLPVGVFGLMWYLWNRIGRDPRLRPITVSYEPPDALTPAELGTLIDNSPDLRDITATLVDLAIRGFIRIEERQETKLLGFWSSSTYYLHQMKASEDWTALKAHERAIMKGIFAGADMSVVPLSNLENRFYAHLDGIKSSLFEQLLKQRYYARRPDRVKQVYITIGIFVAFASFLPATWLSEQYGIAPQTGIAAGILSGLIIVGFGWIMPARTIRGARVLEKALGFEEFLTRVESDRIQRVAKTPQLFEKFLPFAMALGVEQNWTRAFEGIYTQPPDWYQGASVPDFRPRSFVSNLSQMSAAAGSVMTSAPRGSGDSGFSSSGSSGGFSGGGFGGGGGGGF
;
A
#
# COMPACT_ATOMS: atom_id res chain seq x y z
N MET A 1 1.22 82.92 4.43
CA MET A 1 1.70 81.73 3.76
C MET A 1 0.64 80.60 3.68
N ALA A 2 -0.16 80.38 4.71
CA ALA A 2 -1.19 79.33 4.76
C ALA A 2 -2.31 79.43 3.72
N ARG A 3 -2.77 80.63 3.38
CA ARG A 3 -3.85 80.83 2.35
C ARG A 3 -3.41 80.51 0.91
N ARG A 4 -2.11 80.66 0.56
CA ARG A 4 -1.58 80.29 -0.76
C ARG A 4 -1.38 78.77 -0.91
N LEU A 5 -1.10 78.06 0.17
CA LEU A 5 -0.97 76.59 0.21
C LEU A 5 -2.33 75.90 0.06
N ALA A 6 -3.38 76.48 0.69
CA ALA A 6 -4.74 75.97 0.59
C ALA A 6 -5.33 76.12 -0.83
N MET A 7 -5.01 77.18 -1.52
CA MET A 7 -5.43 77.34 -2.92
C MET A 7 -4.70 76.40 -3.89
N LEU A 8 -3.42 76.14 -3.66
CA LEU A 8 -2.66 75.15 -4.45
C LEU A 8 -3.17 73.73 -4.23
N PHE A 9 -3.55 73.40 -3.00
CA PHE A 9 -4.12 72.07 -2.67
C PHE A 9 -5.52 71.90 -3.26
N ALA A 10 -6.34 72.95 -3.25
CA ALA A 10 -7.68 72.93 -3.89
C ALA A 10 -7.58 72.87 -5.43
N PHE A 11 -6.58 73.51 -6.04
CA PHE A 11 -6.35 73.40 -7.48
C PHE A 11 -5.81 72.04 -7.93
N LEU A 12 -4.93 71.43 -7.13
CA LEU A 12 -4.46 70.07 -7.35
C LEU A 12 -5.55 69.01 -7.11
N LEU A 13 -6.43 69.23 -6.14
CA LEU A 13 -7.57 68.30 -5.88
C LEU A 13 -8.64 68.46 -7.00
N GLY A 14 -8.88 69.67 -7.50
CA GLY A 14 -9.77 69.91 -8.62
C GLY A 14 -9.25 69.31 -9.93
N SER A 15 -7.93 69.32 -10.16
CA SER A 15 -7.33 68.74 -11.35
C SER A 15 -7.32 67.21 -11.33
N PHE A 16 -7.33 66.57 -10.13
CA PHE A 16 -7.44 65.14 -10.00
C PHE A 16 -8.88 64.62 -10.18
N LEU A 17 -9.90 65.46 -9.91
CA LEU A 17 -11.31 65.12 -10.12
C LEU A 17 -11.80 65.38 -11.57
N ALA A 18 -11.00 66.06 -12.38
CA ALA A 18 -11.29 66.34 -13.81
C ALA A 18 -10.51 65.36 -14.75
N ALA A 19 -9.71 64.45 -14.23
CA ALA A 19 -9.22 63.28 -15.00
C ALA A 19 -10.44 62.39 -15.25
N GLY A 20 -11.11 62.63 -16.41
CA GLY A 20 -12.36 62.01 -16.82
C GLY A 20 -12.28 60.50 -16.60
N SER A 21 -13.14 59.98 -15.74
CA SER A 21 -13.56 58.60 -15.75
C SER A 21 -14.16 58.33 -17.14
N HIS A 22 -13.31 57.92 -18.09
CA HIS A 22 -13.85 57.20 -19.22
C HIS A 22 -14.59 56.01 -18.61
N PRO A 23 -15.89 55.82 -18.86
CA PRO A 23 -16.55 54.59 -18.46
C PRO A 23 -15.76 53.48 -19.14
N ALA A 24 -15.04 52.72 -18.38
CA ALA A 24 -14.47 51.46 -18.87
C ALA A 24 -15.69 50.69 -19.40
N SER A 25 -15.85 50.66 -20.73
CA SER A 25 -16.93 49.91 -21.36
C SER A 25 -16.76 48.48 -20.86
N ALA A 26 -17.67 48.06 -19.98
CA ALA A 26 -17.58 46.75 -19.35
C ALA A 26 -17.65 45.71 -20.46
N ARG A 27 -16.54 45.00 -20.68
CA ARG A 27 -16.51 43.89 -21.64
C ARG A 27 -17.54 42.86 -21.21
N SER A 28 -18.40 42.44 -22.12
CA SER A 28 -19.27 41.31 -21.90
C SER A 28 -19.26 40.35 -23.09
N LEU A 29 -19.52 39.09 -22.81
CA LEU A 29 -19.55 38.02 -23.79
C LEU A 29 -20.77 37.16 -23.50
N VAL A 30 -21.51 36.82 -24.55
CA VAL A 30 -22.65 35.91 -24.50
C VAL A 30 -22.49 34.92 -25.66
N ILE A 31 -22.78 33.68 -25.47
CA ILE A 31 -22.88 32.69 -26.54
C ILE A 31 -24.33 32.75 -27.05
N GLU A 32 -24.55 33.30 -28.25
CA GLU A 32 -25.89 33.36 -28.86
C GLU A 32 -26.39 31.95 -29.18
N GLU A 33 -25.50 31.11 -29.69
CA GLU A 33 -25.84 29.75 -30.12
C GLU A 33 -24.65 28.81 -29.88
N PHE A 34 -24.94 27.66 -29.33
CA PHE A 34 -24.03 26.52 -29.20
C PHE A 34 -24.68 25.31 -29.86
N GLN A 35 -24.15 24.85 -30.96
CA GLN A 35 -24.60 23.66 -31.66
C GLN A 35 -23.48 22.61 -31.62
N ALA A 36 -23.85 21.38 -31.27
CA ALA A 36 -22.93 20.22 -31.35
C ALA A 36 -23.50 19.16 -32.30
N ASP A 37 -22.75 18.83 -33.31
CA ASP A 37 -22.99 17.68 -34.20
C ASP A 37 -22.05 16.53 -33.79
N ILE A 38 -22.61 15.41 -33.34
CA ILE A 38 -21.86 14.27 -32.82
C ILE A 38 -22.19 13.06 -33.69
N GLN A 39 -21.22 12.57 -34.45
CA GLN A 39 -21.35 11.34 -35.22
C GLN A 39 -20.66 10.19 -34.51
N ILE A 40 -21.38 9.10 -34.26
CA ILE A 40 -20.85 7.87 -33.70
C ILE A 40 -20.37 6.98 -34.85
N LEU A 41 -19.07 6.72 -34.86
CA LEU A 41 -18.44 5.92 -35.90
C LEU A 41 -18.49 4.43 -35.56
N PRO A 42 -18.52 3.51 -36.57
CA PRO A 42 -18.49 2.07 -36.30
C PRO A 42 -17.24 1.59 -35.53
N SER A 43 -16.17 2.39 -35.49
CA SER A 43 -14.97 2.12 -34.70
C SER A 43 -15.15 2.34 -33.18
N GLY A 44 -16.26 2.93 -32.74
CA GLY A 44 -16.48 3.39 -31.37
C GLY A 44 -15.90 4.78 -31.08
N ASP A 45 -15.33 5.45 -32.08
CA ASP A 45 -14.90 6.84 -31.95
C ASP A 45 -16.09 7.77 -32.21
N LEU A 46 -16.00 8.98 -31.67
CA LEU A 46 -16.94 10.08 -31.94
C LEU A 46 -16.26 11.12 -32.83
N LEU A 47 -16.95 11.62 -33.82
CA LEU A 47 -16.57 12.84 -34.52
C LEU A 47 -17.50 13.95 -34.02
N VAL A 48 -16.93 14.91 -33.31
CA VAL A 48 -17.66 16.02 -32.70
C VAL A 48 -17.34 17.32 -33.44
N THR A 49 -18.38 18.03 -33.86
CA THR A 49 -18.27 19.37 -34.45
C THR A 49 -19.08 20.34 -33.59
N GLU A 50 -18.39 21.24 -32.92
CA GLU A 50 -19.00 22.32 -32.14
C GLU A 50 -19.04 23.60 -33.01
N THR A 51 -20.24 24.15 -33.22
CA THR A 51 -20.43 25.49 -33.82
C THR A 51 -20.85 26.43 -32.71
N ILE A 52 -19.98 27.39 -32.41
CA ILE A 52 -20.18 28.35 -31.30
C ILE A 52 -20.26 29.76 -31.89
N ARG A 53 -21.31 30.50 -31.50
CA ARG A 53 -21.54 31.89 -31.93
C ARG A 53 -21.42 32.86 -30.76
N PRO A 54 -20.20 33.29 -30.40
CA PRO A 54 -19.99 34.31 -29.37
C PRO A 54 -20.37 35.71 -29.90
N ARG A 55 -21.18 36.44 -29.15
CA ARG A 55 -21.44 37.88 -29.31
C ARG A 55 -20.53 38.63 -28.36
N PHE A 56 -19.60 39.37 -28.94
CA PHE A 56 -18.64 40.18 -28.22
C PHE A 56 -19.17 41.61 -28.05
N MET A 57 -19.12 42.13 -26.83
CA MET A 57 -19.31 43.55 -26.51
C MET A 57 -17.99 44.08 -25.94
N GLY A 58 -17.50 45.18 -26.53
CA GLY A 58 -16.14 45.65 -26.33
C GLY A 58 -15.12 44.86 -27.15
N SER A 59 -13.83 45.11 -26.93
CA SER A 59 -12.74 44.54 -27.73
C SER A 59 -12.20 43.26 -27.07
N TRP A 60 -12.17 42.16 -27.84
CA TRP A 60 -11.70 40.85 -27.47
C TRP A 60 -10.70 40.31 -28.50
N ASN A 61 -9.85 39.36 -28.13
CA ASN A 61 -8.94 38.71 -29.05
C ASN A 61 -9.50 37.39 -29.61
N GLY A 62 -10.37 36.72 -28.84
CA GLY A 62 -10.93 35.45 -29.23
C GLY A 62 -11.63 34.68 -28.10
N LEU A 63 -11.73 33.36 -28.28
CA LEU A 63 -12.42 32.46 -27.38
C LEU A 63 -11.48 31.35 -26.87
N LYS A 64 -11.54 31.06 -25.59
CA LYS A 64 -10.89 29.89 -24.97
C LYS A 64 -11.94 28.80 -24.83
N ARG A 65 -11.64 27.58 -25.30
CA ARG A 65 -12.46 26.38 -25.13
C ARG A 65 -11.68 25.33 -24.33
N ASN A 66 -12.23 24.87 -23.22
CA ASN A 66 -11.67 23.85 -22.35
C ASN A 66 -12.53 22.60 -22.49
N ILE A 67 -11.92 21.47 -22.88
CA ILE A 67 -12.59 20.18 -23.00
C ILE A 67 -11.99 19.24 -21.97
N PRO A 68 -12.76 18.70 -21.00
CA PRO A 68 -12.25 17.74 -20.05
C PRO A 68 -11.85 16.45 -20.76
N VAL A 69 -10.66 15.96 -20.49
CA VAL A 69 -10.12 14.72 -21.08
C VAL A 69 -9.75 13.68 -20.02
N GLU A 70 -9.79 14.04 -18.76
CA GLU A 70 -9.58 13.13 -17.64
C GLU A 70 -10.74 13.18 -16.66
N TYR A 71 -11.23 12.00 -16.34
CA TYR A 71 -12.35 11.77 -15.44
C TYR A 71 -11.93 10.83 -14.31
N ARG A 72 -12.78 10.74 -13.29
CA ARG A 72 -12.61 9.79 -12.18
C ARG A 72 -13.67 8.70 -12.28
N THR A 73 -13.24 7.45 -12.20
CA THR A 73 -14.16 6.34 -12.02
C THR A 73 -14.75 6.37 -10.60
N PRO A 74 -15.89 5.70 -10.33
CA PRO A 74 -16.42 5.60 -8.96
C PRO A 74 -15.43 5.01 -7.96
N GLN A 75 -14.47 4.20 -8.42
CA GLN A 75 -13.40 3.62 -7.61
C GLN A 75 -12.21 4.57 -7.42
N GLY A 76 -12.26 5.79 -7.99
CA GLY A 76 -11.22 6.81 -7.86
C GLY A 76 -10.03 6.68 -8.83
N PHE A 77 -10.12 5.79 -9.84
CA PHE A 77 -9.09 5.70 -10.89
C PHE A 77 -9.29 6.76 -11.98
N ASN A 78 -8.21 7.07 -12.70
CA ASN A 78 -8.30 7.90 -13.89
C ASN A 78 -8.92 7.13 -15.06
N TYR A 79 -9.79 7.85 -15.76
CA TYR A 79 -10.34 7.47 -17.05
C TYR A 79 -10.06 8.60 -18.04
N THR A 80 -9.35 8.31 -19.13
CA THR A 80 -8.88 9.34 -20.07
C THR A 80 -9.59 9.17 -21.42
N LEU A 81 -10.14 10.29 -21.92
CA LEU A 81 -10.55 10.40 -23.32
C LEU A 81 -9.33 10.78 -24.17
N ALA A 82 -9.17 10.13 -25.32
CA ALA A 82 -8.24 10.59 -26.33
C ALA A 82 -8.99 11.56 -27.24
N VAL A 83 -8.55 12.81 -27.29
CA VAL A 83 -9.14 13.88 -28.13
C VAL A 83 -8.09 14.35 -29.12
N ASP A 84 -8.39 14.14 -30.40
CA ASP A 84 -7.54 14.55 -31.51
C ASP A 84 -8.23 15.65 -32.30
N LEU A 85 -7.63 16.83 -32.35
CA LEU A 85 -8.16 17.99 -33.10
C LEU A 85 -8.09 17.72 -34.60
N VAL A 86 -9.20 17.96 -35.31
CA VAL A 86 -9.29 17.82 -36.75
C VAL A 86 -9.18 19.21 -37.42
N SER A 87 -9.99 20.20 -37.00
CA SER A 87 -9.96 21.54 -37.56
C SER A 87 -10.51 22.59 -36.63
N VAL A 88 -10.04 23.83 -36.82
CA VAL A 88 -10.58 25.05 -36.20
C VAL A 88 -10.79 26.08 -37.32
N THR A 89 -12.04 26.42 -37.62
CA THR A 89 -12.37 27.28 -38.74
C THR A 89 -13.44 28.34 -38.36
N ASP A 90 -13.64 29.33 -39.22
CA ASP A 90 -14.81 30.21 -39.19
C ASP A 90 -16.01 29.58 -39.95
N GLU A 91 -17.11 30.35 -40.09
CA GLU A 91 -18.32 29.94 -40.81
C GLU A 91 -18.08 29.66 -42.32
N LYS A 92 -17.00 30.21 -42.88
CA LYS A 92 -16.62 30.06 -44.30
C LYS A 92 -15.56 28.94 -44.48
N LEU A 93 -15.36 28.14 -43.46
CA LEU A 93 -14.31 27.09 -43.41
C LEU A 93 -12.88 27.65 -43.54
N THR A 94 -12.66 28.92 -43.23
CA THR A 94 -11.33 29.55 -43.22
C THR A 94 -10.61 29.13 -41.93
N PRO A 95 -9.39 28.58 -42.00
CA PRO A 95 -8.64 28.17 -40.80
C PRO A 95 -8.39 29.38 -39.87
N LEU A 96 -8.66 29.19 -38.59
CA LEU A 96 -8.39 30.16 -37.54
C LEU A 96 -7.06 29.85 -36.83
N LYS A 97 -6.38 30.90 -36.39
CA LYS A 97 -5.20 30.73 -35.54
C LYS A 97 -5.62 30.19 -34.16
N TYR A 98 -4.97 29.14 -33.70
CA TYR A 98 -5.18 28.61 -32.38
C TYR A 98 -3.88 28.16 -31.71
N GLU A 99 -3.90 28.08 -30.40
CA GLU A 99 -2.91 27.39 -29.57
C GLU A 99 -3.64 26.33 -28.75
N SER A 100 -3.06 25.13 -28.69
CA SER A 100 -3.58 24.04 -27.87
C SER A 100 -2.59 23.70 -26.75
N GLY A 101 -3.10 23.38 -25.59
CA GLY A 101 -2.30 22.96 -24.44
C GLY A 101 -3.12 22.11 -23.49
N ARG A 102 -2.44 21.50 -22.55
CA ARG A 102 -3.08 20.76 -21.46
C ARG A 102 -2.97 21.57 -20.18
N ASP A 103 -4.10 21.81 -19.55
CA ASP A 103 -4.19 22.44 -18.25
C ASP A 103 -4.91 21.48 -17.29
N ARG A 104 -4.15 20.81 -16.43
CA ARG A 104 -4.65 19.75 -15.53
C ARG A 104 -5.40 18.65 -16.30
N HIS A 105 -6.72 18.55 -16.09
CA HIS A 105 -7.59 17.56 -16.74
C HIS A 105 -8.26 18.08 -18.02
N TYR A 106 -7.96 19.32 -18.45
CA TYR A 106 -8.51 19.88 -19.67
C TYR A 106 -7.50 19.84 -20.82
N LEU A 107 -8.02 19.59 -22.02
CA LEU A 107 -7.44 20.03 -23.28
C LEU A 107 -7.98 21.42 -23.59
N THR A 108 -7.12 22.41 -23.65
CA THR A 108 -7.47 23.80 -23.81
C THR A 108 -7.11 24.27 -25.21
N PHE A 109 -8.05 24.95 -25.88
CA PHE A 109 -7.85 25.63 -27.14
C PHE A 109 -8.04 27.11 -26.93
N LYS A 110 -7.00 27.91 -27.22
CA LYS A 110 -7.05 29.36 -27.28
C LYS A 110 -7.13 29.73 -28.73
N ILE A 111 -8.28 30.31 -29.17
CA ILE A 111 -8.61 30.50 -30.58
C ILE A 111 -8.78 32.01 -30.83
N TRP A 112 -7.98 32.53 -31.76
CA TRP A 112 -8.06 33.93 -32.14
C TRP A 112 -9.17 34.16 -33.17
N LEU A 113 -10.05 35.12 -32.90
CA LEU A 113 -11.16 35.53 -33.77
C LEU A 113 -10.91 36.98 -34.26
N PRO A 114 -10.35 37.14 -35.45
CA PRO A 114 -10.05 38.50 -35.96
C PRO A 114 -11.29 39.40 -36.01
N GLY A 115 -11.16 40.62 -35.53
CA GLY A 115 -12.24 41.59 -35.47
C GLY A 115 -13.34 41.27 -34.45
N ALA A 116 -13.01 40.66 -33.35
CA ALA A 116 -13.91 40.35 -32.22
C ALA A 116 -14.16 41.62 -31.37
N GLN A 117 -14.80 42.63 -31.95
CA GLN A 117 -15.14 43.88 -31.30
C GLN A 117 -16.57 44.27 -31.67
N ASP A 118 -17.46 44.38 -30.69
CA ASP A 118 -18.87 44.76 -30.83
C ASP A 118 -19.56 44.01 -31.98
N THR A 119 -19.38 42.70 -32.05
CA THR A 119 -19.82 41.84 -33.16
C THR A 119 -20.06 40.41 -32.74
N THR A 120 -20.85 39.68 -33.51
CA THR A 120 -20.99 38.24 -33.42
C THR A 120 -20.02 37.55 -34.39
N LYS A 121 -19.34 36.51 -33.95
CA LYS A 121 -18.47 35.68 -34.76
C LYS A 121 -18.92 34.21 -34.69
N THR A 122 -18.56 33.43 -35.69
CA THR A 122 -18.79 32.00 -35.68
C THR A 122 -17.45 31.26 -35.60
N LEU A 123 -17.38 30.30 -34.71
CA LEU A 123 -16.25 29.37 -34.53
C LEU A 123 -16.75 27.95 -34.75
N VAL A 124 -16.07 27.18 -35.61
CA VAL A 124 -16.33 25.77 -35.83
C VAL A 124 -15.11 24.97 -35.40
N LEU A 125 -15.30 24.13 -34.39
CA LEU A 125 -14.27 23.28 -33.80
C LEU A 125 -14.62 21.82 -34.06
N THR A 126 -13.81 21.10 -34.84
CA THR A 126 -14.02 19.66 -35.13
C THR A 126 -12.93 18.85 -34.49
N TYR A 127 -13.27 17.80 -33.76
CA TYR A 127 -12.33 16.90 -33.11
C TYR A 127 -12.88 15.47 -33.05
N ARG A 128 -11.96 14.50 -33.02
CA ARG A 128 -12.26 13.07 -32.82
C ARG A 128 -12.05 12.72 -31.38
N VAL A 129 -12.94 11.91 -30.82
CA VAL A 129 -12.85 11.39 -29.45
C VAL A 129 -12.85 9.88 -29.48
N SER A 130 -11.84 9.26 -28.87
CA SER A 130 -11.84 7.82 -28.61
C SER A 130 -12.10 7.56 -27.13
N ASN A 131 -12.71 6.42 -26.82
CA ASN A 131 -13.04 6.01 -25.47
C ASN A 131 -14.17 6.87 -24.82
N GLY A 132 -15.10 7.39 -25.64
CA GLY A 132 -16.23 8.23 -25.20
C GLY A 132 -17.55 7.49 -25.03
N LEU A 133 -17.63 6.21 -25.36
CA LEU A 133 -18.82 5.38 -25.24
C LEU A 133 -18.75 4.49 -23.98
N LYS A 134 -19.93 4.14 -23.47
CA LYS A 134 -20.11 3.10 -22.45
C LYS A 134 -20.73 1.88 -23.09
N TYR A 135 -20.21 0.71 -22.75
CA TYR A 135 -20.64 -0.58 -23.25
C TYR A 135 -21.27 -1.38 -22.10
N PHE A 136 -22.61 -1.56 -22.13
CA PHE A 136 -23.35 -2.39 -21.18
C PHE A 136 -23.59 -3.79 -21.77
N GLU A 137 -24.16 -4.70 -21.01
CA GLU A 137 -24.43 -6.06 -21.49
C GLU A 137 -25.51 -6.10 -22.57
N ASP A 138 -26.53 -5.25 -22.46
CA ASP A 138 -27.73 -5.21 -23.28
C ASP A 138 -27.76 -4.07 -24.31
N HIS A 139 -26.98 -3.00 -24.11
CA HIS A 139 -26.97 -1.81 -24.98
C HIS A 139 -25.62 -1.10 -24.96
N ASP A 140 -25.43 -0.21 -25.93
CA ASP A 140 -24.35 0.74 -25.95
C ASP A 140 -24.90 2.14 -25.68
N GLU A 141 -24.14 3.01 -24.99
CA GLU A 141 -24.59 4.32 -24.53
C GLU A 141 -23.56 5.41 -24.80
N LEU A 142 -24.01 6.52 -25.36
CA LEU A 142 -23.31 7.80 -25.30
C LEU A 142 -23.91 8.64 -24.18
N TYR A 143 -23.10 9.01 -23.20
CA TYR A 143 -23.45 9.97 -22.15
C TYR A 143 -22.51 11.17 -22.27
N TRP A 144 -23.00 12.25 -22.87
CA TRP A 144 -22.17 13.38 -23.31
C TRP A 144 -22.66 14.72 -22.79
N ASN A 145 -21.76 15.49 -22.13
CA ASN A 145 -22.00 16.87 -21.83
C ASN A 145 -21.80 17.70 -23.10
N VAL A 146 -22.90 18.17 -23.69
CA VAL A 146 -22.89 18.86 -24.99
C VAL A 146 -22.17 20.18 -24.89
N THR A 147 -22.70 21.09 -24.08
CA THR A 147 -22.12 22.44 -23.89
C THR A 147 -20.99 22.40 -22.85
N GLY A 148 -21.15 21.55 -21.84
CA GLY A 148 -20.44 21.64 -20.56
C GLY A 148 -21.09 22.68 -19.63
N ASP A 149 -20.72 22.58 -18.37
CA ASP A 149 -21.27 23.32 -17.25
C ASP A 149 -20.23 24.28 -16.60
N GLU A 150 -19.16 24.59 -17.31
CA GLU A 150 -18.08 25.46 -16.83
C GLU A 150 -17.90 26.73 -17.66
N TRP A 151 -18.96 27.17 -18.33
CA TRP A 151 -18.97 28.42 -19.01
C TRP A 151 -19.18 29.58 -18.02
N ASP A 152 -18.27 30.55 -18.07
CA ASP A 152 -18.40 31.80 -17.29
C ASP A 152 -19.34 32.81 -17.92
N VAL A 153 -20.04 32.42 -18.98
CA VAL A 153 -20.98 33.26 -19.76
C VAL A 153 -22.25 32.47 -20.06
N PRO A 154 -23.41 33.15 -20.20
CA PRO A 154 -24.65 32.48 -20.57
C PRO A 154 -24.64 31.99 -22.01
N ILE A 155 -25.45 30.95 -22.29
CA ILE A 155 -25.72 30.43 -23.64
C ILE A 155 -27.20 30.61 -23.93
N GLU A 156 -27.54 31.46 -24.92
CA GLU A 156 -28.92 31.82 -25.21
C GLU A 156 -29.69 30.67 -25.87
N ALA A 157 -29.04 29.91 -26.77
CA ALA A 157 -29.61 28.72 -27.39
C ALA A 157 -28.58 27.58 -27.44
N ALA A 158 -29.01 26.39 -27.10
CA ALA A 158 -28.16 25.20 -27.20
C ALA A 158 -28.91 24.05 -27.88
N THR A 159 -28.23 23.41 -28.85
CA THR A 159 -28.75 22.25 -29.59
C THR A 159 -27.68 21.17 -29.71
N ALA A 160 -28.12 19.92 -29.81
CA ALA A 160 -27.23 18.83 -30.15
C ALA A 160 -27.90 17.89 -31.15
N ARG A 161 -27.14 17.47 -32.14
CA ARG A 161 -27.53 16.48 -33.11
C ARG A 161 -26.60 15.28 -32.96
N ILE A 162 -27.16 14.11 -32.61
CA ILE A 162 -26.40 12.88 -32.47
C ILE A 162 -26.80 11.93 -33.58
N LEU A 163 -25.84 11.58 -34.43
CA LEU A 163 -26.01 10.62 -35.52
C LEU A 163 -25.47 9.27 -35.09
N LEU A 164 -26.38 8.31 -34.89
CA LEU A 164 -26.07 6.93 -34.58
C LEU A 164 -25.60 6.15 -35.81
N PRO A 165 -24.91 5.02 -35.64
CA PRO A 165 -24.57 4.15 -36.75
C PRO A 165 -25.82 3.67 -37.51
N ALA A 166 -25.67 3.44 -38.83
CA ALA A 166 -26.78 2.99 -39.65
C ALA A 166 -27.34 1.64 -39.14
N GLY A 167 -28.67 1.56 -39.03
CA GLY A 167 -29.37 0.37 -38.51
C GLY A 167 -29.59 0.39 -36.98
N ALA A 168 -29.31 1.52 -36.30
CA ALA A 168 -29.60 1.64 -34.87
C ALA A 168 -31.08 1.37 -34.55
N ALA A 169 -31.32 0.44 -33.63
CA ALA A 169 -32.60 0.04 -33.11
C ALA A 169 -32.63 0.19 -31.57
N GLY A 170 -33.82 0.14 -30.98
CA GLY A 170 -33.97 0.27 -29.53
C GLY A 170 -33.57 1.62 -28.97
N VAL A 171 -33.56 2.68 -29.81
CA VAL A 171 -33.06 4.01 -29.45
C VAL A 171 -33.84 4.60 -28.30
N LYS A 172 -33.15 4.92 -27.21
CA LYS A 172 -33.67 5.62 -26.03
C LYS A 172 -32.86 6.87 -25.80
N ALA A 173 -33.51 7.98 -25.53
CA ALA A 173 -32.83 9.26 -25.32
C ALA A 173 -33.37 9.97 -24.09
N ILE A 174 -32.48 10.63 -23.35
CA ILE A 174 -32.82 11.48 -22.22
C ILE A 174 -31.87 12.69 -22.23
N ALA A 175 -32.31 13.82 -21.71
CA ALA A 175 -31.50 15.03 -21.53
C ALA A 175 -31.51 15.45 -20.07
N PHE A 176 -30.39 15.97 -19.59
CA PHE A 176 -30.30 16.71 -18.33
C PHE A 176 -29.80 18.11 -18.58
N SER A 177 -30.31 19.08 -17.83
CA SER A 177 -29.94 20.48 -17.99
C SER A 177 -29.78 21.18 -16.63
N GLY A 178 -28.97 22.25 -16.58
CA GLY A 178 -28.72 23.04 -15.39
C GLY A 178 -27.29 22.96 -14.90
N ALA A 179 -27.06 23.35 -13.64
CA ALA A 179 -25.76 23.29 -13.00
C ALA A 179 -25.32 21.83 -12.75
N TYR A 180 -24.04 21.63 -12.46
CA TYR A 180 -23.50 20.32 -12.13
C TYR A 180 -24.34 19.61 -11.05
N GLY A 181 -24.77 18.40 -11.33
CA GLY A 181 -25.62 17.61 -10.44
C GLY A 181 -27.13 17.83 -10.60
N ALA A 182 -27.58 18.78 -11.42
CA ALA A 182 -29.01 18.99 -11.71
C ALA A 182 -29.62 17.79 -12.47
N ARG A 183 -30.89 17.53 -12.23
CA ARG A 183 -31.67 16.45 -12.88
C ARG A 183 -32.84 16.98 -13.68
N GLU A 184 -32.84 18.28 -13.97
CA GLU A 184 -33.87 18.93 -14.77
C GLU A 184 -33.81 18.42 -16.22
N GLN A 185 -34.98 18.25 -16.84
CA GLN A 185 -35.13 17.77 -18.21
C GLN A 185 -35.82 18.87 -19.04
N GLN A 186 -35.14 19.97 -19.22
CA GLN A 186 -35.67 21.15 -19.95
C GLN A 186 -35.15 21.20 -21.39
N ALA A 187 -35.12 20.07 -22.06
CA ALA A 187 -34.80 19.97 -23.47
C ALA A 187 -35.88 19.17 -24.20
N GLU A 188 -36.23 19.60 -25.40
CA GLU A 188 -37.04 18.82 -26.34
C GLU A 188 -36.15 17.80 -27.04
N ILE A 189 -36.65 16.59 -27.20
CA ILE A 189 -35.93 15.47 -27.82
C ILE A 189 -36.73 14.95 -28.99
N THR A 190 -36.16 14.98 -30.19
CA THR A 190 -36.77 14.41 -31.40
C THR A 190 -35.91 13.25 -31.91
N ILE A 191 -36.51 12.09 -32.11
CA ILE A 191 -35.81 10.89 -32.65
C ILE A 191 -36.37 10.66 -34.07
N THR A 192 -35.49 10.71 -35.07
CA THR A 192 -35.82 10.47 -36.46
C THR A 192 -34.88 9.45 -37.06
N GLY A 193 -35.28 8.19 -37.08
CA GLY A 193 -34.40 7.08 -37.50
C GLY A 193 -33.10 7.02 -36.66
N PRO A 194 -31.92 7.09 -37.27
CA PRO A 194 -30.65 7.05 -36.55
C PRO A 194 -30.25 8.42 -35.96
N GLU A 195 -31.04 9.47 -36.16
CA GLU A 195 -30.74 10.82 -35.70
C GLU A 195 -31.53 11.17 -34.44
N VAL A 196 -30.84 11.64 -33.42
CA VAL A 196 -31.44 12.17 -32.20
C VAL A 196 -31.10 13.64 -32.06
N PHE A 197 -32.10 14.50 -32.02
CA PHE A 197 -31.95 15.92 -31.89
C PHE A 197 -32.40 16.39 -30.51
N TYR A 198 -31.60 17.22 -29.88
CA TYR A 198 -31.85 17.84 -28.58
C TYR A 198 -31.88 19.33 -28.72
N GLN A 199 -32.89 20.00 -28.19
CA GLN A 199 -33.02 21.44 -28.18
C GLN A 199 -33.41 21.96 -26.82
N MET A 200 -32.61 22.86 -26.26
CA MET A 200 -32.93 23.51 -24.99
C MET A 200 -34.19 24.40 -25.13
N LEU A 201 -35.08 24.29 -24.15
CA LEU A 201 -36.32 25.07 -24.08
C LEU A 201 -36.12 26.43 -23.40
N ARG A 202 -34.99 26.67 -22.75
CA ARG A 202 -34.60 27.94 -22.13
C ARG A 202 -33.12 28.21 -22.29
N PRO A 203 -32.69 29.46 -22.18
CA PRO A 203 -31.26 29.79 -22.08
C PRO A 203 -30.60 29.08 -20.91
N LEU A 204 -29.31 28.73 -21.07
CA LEU A 204 -28.44 28.23 -20.02
C LEU A 204 -27.74 29.44 -19.35
N GLY A 205 -27.86 29.51 -18.02
CA GLY A 205 -27.23 30.55 -17.21
C GLY A 205 -25.74 30.29 -16.96
N PHE A 206 -25.18 31.06 -16.04
CA PHE A 206 -23.81 30.88 -15.57
C PHE A 206 -23.60 29.48 -14.98
N ARG A 207 -22.62 28.75 -15.53
CA ARG A 207 -22.30 27.38 -15.14
C ARG A 207 -23.47 26.40 -15.22
N GLU A 208 -24.33 26.57 -16.17
CA GLU A 208 -25.34 25.60 -16.56
C GLU A 208 -24.96 24.94 -17.89
N GLY A 209 -25.34 23.65 -18.05
CA GLY A 209 -25.05 22.91 -19.26
C GLY A 209 -26.18 22.02 -19.73
N LEU A 210 -26.10 21.57 -20.98
CA LEU A 210 -26.91 20.53 -21.59
C LEU A 210 -26.11 19.24 -21.64
N THR A 211 -26.67 18.15 -21.10
CA THR A 211 -26.13 16.81 -21.18
C THR A 211 -27.10 15.89 -21.94
N ALA A 212 -26.65 15.29 -23.02
CA ALA A 212 -27.41 14.34 -23.82
C ALA A 212 -26.99 12.91 -23.48
N VAL A 213 -27.97 12.03 -23.33
CA VAL A 213 -27.78 10.57 -23.15
C VAL A 213 -28.57 9.87 -24.23
N VAL A 214 -27.91 8.99 -24.98
CA VAL A 214 -28.57 8.14 -25.98
C VAL A 214 -28.02 6.74 -25.92
N GLY A 215 -28.92 5.75 -25.82
CA GLY A 215 -28.63 4.31 -25.84
C GLY A 215 -29.25 3.66 -27.07
N TRP A 216 -28.64 2.62 -27.57
CA TRP A 216 -29.11 1.80 -28.69
C TRP A 216 -28.70 0.35 -28.52
N ASP A 217 -29.34 -0.58 -29.26
CA ASP A 217 -29.07 -2.01 -29.21
C ASP A 217 -27.63 -2.32 -29.67
N LYS A 218 -27.00 -3.30 -29.03
CA LYS A 218 -25.61 -3.71 -29.31
C LYS A 218 -25.36 -4.23 -30.73
N GLY A 219 -24.09 -4.24 -31.10
CA GLY A 219 -23.58 -4.90 -32.31
C GLY A 219 -23.31 -3.98 -33.50
N LEU A 220 -23.53 -2.67 -33.35
CA LEU A 220 -23.26 -1.68 -34.41
C LEU A 220 -21.93 -0.97 -34.25
N VAL A 221 -21.36 -1.01 -33.07
CA VAL A 221 -20.11 -0.37 -32.73
C VAL A 221 -19.10 -1.40 -32.24
N ALA A 222 -17.85 -1.28 -32.68
CA ALA A 222 -16.79 -2.17 -32.26
C ALA A 222 -16.41 -1.90 -30.79
N GLU A 223 -16.65 -2.88 -29.94
CA GLU A 223 -16.18 -2.81 -28.56
C GLU A 223 -14.65 -2.90 -28.49
N PRO A 224 -13.99 -2.08 -27.63
CA PRO A 224 -12.55 -2.20 -27.45
C PRO A 224 -12.19 -3.57 -26.85
N SER A 225 -11.18 -4.24 -27.41
CA SER A 225 -10.68 -5.49 -26.85
C SER A 225 -10.21 -5.32 -25.40
N SER A 226 -10.33 -6.39 -24.58
CA SER A 226 -9.89 -6.38 -23.19
C SER A 226 -8.43 -5.91 -23.05
N LEU A 227 -7.56 -6.29 -24.00
CA LEU A 227 -6.15 -5.88 -24.00
C LEU A 227 -6.01 -4.37 -24.23
N LYS A 228 -6.82 -3.76 -25.13
CA LYS A 228 -6.85 -2.31 -25.37
C LYS A 228 -7.34 -1.57 -24.11
N LEU A 229 -8.37 -2.09 -23.45
CA LEU A 229 -8.90 -1.50 -22.20
C LEU A 229 -7.86 -1.53 -21.06
N VAL A 230 -7.16 -2.67 -20.89
CA VAL A 230 -6.07 -2.77 -19.90
C VAL A 230 -4.94 -1.79 -20.25
N GLY A 231 -4.56 -1.68 -21.52
CA GLY A 231 -3.54 -0.74 -21.96
C GLY A 231 -3.93 0.72 -21.70
N LEU A 232 -5.17 1.11 -21.99
CA LEU A 232 -5.70 2.45 -21.68
C LEU A 232 -5.74 2.71 -20.18
N PHE A 233 -6.21 1.74 -19.39
CA PHE A 233 -6.24 1.84 -17.94
C PHE A 233 -4.83 2.04 -17.34
N LEU A 234 -3.86 1.22 -17.75
CA LEU A 234 -2.48 1.32 -17.27
C LEU A 234 -1.82 2.64 -17.71
N ARG A 235 -2.13 3.12 -18.92
CA ARG A 235 -1.63 4.43 -19.39
C ARG A 235 -2.18 5.58 -18.55
N SER A 236 -3.48 5.56 -18.25
CA SER A 236 -4.15 6.58 -17.42
C SER A 236 -3.73 6.50 -15.95
N ASN A 237 -3.33 5.32 -15.48
CA ASN A 237 -2.97 5.03 -14.09
C ASN A 237 -1.54 4.46 -13.98
N TRP A 238 -0.61 4.99 -14.77
CA TRP A 238 0.76 4.50 -14.86
C TRP A 238 1.50 4.35 -13.51
N PRO A 239 1.18 5.12 -12.42
CA PRO A 239 1.82 4.89 -11.13
C PRO A 239 1.63 3.48 -10.60
N LEU A 240 0.55 2.77 -11.00
CA LEU A 240 0.32 1.37 -10.64
C LEU A 240 1.35 0.39 -11.23
N LEU A 241 2.20 0.82 -12.17
CA LEU A 241 3.32 0.03 -12.68
C LEU A 241 4.57 0.09 -11.78
N LEU A 242 4.66 1.08 -10.88
CA LEU A 242 5.81 1.25 -9.97
C LEU A 242 6.06 0.01 -9.10
N PRO A 243 5.04 -0.64 -8.48
CA PRO A 243 5.25 -1.88 -7.71
C PRO A 243 5.91 -3.00 -8.52
N VAL A 244 5.64 -3.09 -9.81
CA VAL A 244 6.27 -4.09 -10.70
C VAL A 244 7.77 -3.81 -10.84
N GLY A 245 8.14 -2.53 -11.01
CA GLY A 245 9.54 -2.11 -11.04
C GLY A 245 10.26 -2.36 -9.71
N VAL A 246 9.59 -2.04 -8.59
CA VAL A 246 10.11 -2.30 -7.24
C VAL A 246 10.28 -3.80 -7.01
N PHE A 247 9.32 -4.63 -7.42
CA PHE A 247 9.45 -6.09 -7.33
C PHE A 247 10.66 -6.59 -8.12
N GLY A 248 10.83 -6.13 -9.38
CA GLY A 248 11.99 -6.48 -10.20
C GLY A 248 13.33 -6.07 -9.56
N LEU A 249 13.39 -4.86 -8.98
CA LEU A 249 14.57 -4.39 -8.24
C LEU A 249 14.85 -5.25 -7.00
N MET A 250 13.82 -5.52 -6.19
CA MET A 250 13.95 -6.35 -4.99
C MET A 250 14.34 -7.78 -5.32
N TRP A 251 13.78 -8.35 -6.39
CA TRP A 251 14.17 -9.66 -6.91
C TRP A 251 15.65 -9.69 -7.35
N TYR A 252 16.10 -8.65 -8.05
CA TYR A 252 17.51 -8.51 -8.45
C TYR A 252 18.43 -8.42 -7.22
N LEU A 253 18.08 -7.58 -6.25
CA LEU A 253 18.85 -7.44 -5.00
C LEU A 253 18.89 -8.75 -4.21
N TRP A 254 17.75 -9.45 -4.10
CA TRP A 254 17.69 -10.74 -3.43
C TRP A 254 18.60 -11.80 -4.10
N ASN A 255 18.59 -11.89 -5.42
CA ASN A 255 19.47 -12.81 -6.14
C ASN A 255 20.96 -12.48 -5.97
N ARG A 256 21.31 -11.19 -5.78
CA ARG A 256 22.70 -10.74 -5.63
C ARG A 256 23.24 -10.88 -4.21
N ILE A 257 22.44 -10.55 -3.21
CA ILE A 257 22.91 -10.37 -1.82
C ILE A 257 22.05 -11.08 -0.77
N GLY A 258 20.80 -11.45 -1.10
CA GLY A 258 19.84 -12.04 -0.16
C GLY A 258 19.67 -13.55 -0.30
N ARG A 259 20.31 -14.18 -1.27
CA ARG A 259 20.17 -15.60 -1.49
C ARG A 259 21.22 -16.39 -0.72
N ASP A 260 20.77 -17.35 0.10
CA ASP A 260 21.67 -18.30 0.76
C ASP A 260 22.48 -19.12 -0.27
N PRO A 261 23.75 -19.46 0.04
CA PRO A 261 24.52 -20.41 -0.74
C PRO A 261 23.80 -21.77 -0.82
N ARG A 262 23.93 -22.43 -1.96
CA ARG A 262 23.33 -23.76 -2.14
C ARG A 262 23.86 -24.75 -1.11
N LEU A 263 22.95 -25.43 -0.40
CA LEU A 263 23.29 -26.50 0.52
C LEU A 263 23.69 -27.74 -0.27
N ARG A 264 24.64 -28.51 0.30
CA ARG A 264 24.99 -29.86 -0.17
C ARG A 264 23.97 -30.86 0.39
N PRO A 265 23.98 -32.13 -0.08
CA PRO A 265 23.21 -33.17 0.55
C PRO A 265 23.52 -33.25 2.06
N ILE A 266 22.47 -33.25 2.86
CA ILE A 266 22.58 -33.28 4.31
C ILE A 266 22.99 -34.73 4.72
N THR A 267 24.05 -34.83 5.48
CA THR A 267 24.51 -36.09 6.07
C THR A 267 24.31 -36.05 7.57
N VAL A 268 23.90 -37.16 8.16
CA VAL A 268 23.71 -37.29 9.62
C VAL A 268 24.99 -36.91 10.35
N SER A 269 24.89 -36.02 11.34
CA SER A 269 25.97 -35.63 12.26
C SER A 269 25.60 -36.04 13.66
N TYR A 270 26.52 -36.66 14.38
CA TYR A 270 26.29 -37.17 15.74
C TYR A 270 26.68 -36.19 16.85
N GLU A 271 27.20 -35.05 16.48
CA GLU A 271 27.59 -33.98 17.40
C GLU A 271 27.20 -32.59 16.85
N PRO A 272 26.92 -31.61 17.73
CA PRO A 272 26.67 -30.26 17.31
C PRO A 272 27.91 -29.67 16.62
N PRO A 273 27.76 -28.95 15.50
CA PRO A 273 28.88 -28.39 14.76
C PRO A 273 29.57 -27.29 15.56
N ASP A 274 30.91 -27.15 15.37
CA ASP A 274 31.74 -26.04 15.83
C ASP A 274 31.57 -25.66 17.33
N ALA A 275 31.18 -26.64 18.18
CA ALA A 275 30.85 -26.43 19.61
C ALA A 275 29.82 -25.28 19.84
N LEU A 276 28.84 -25.15 18.95
CA LEU A 276 27.71 -24.26 19.14
C LEU A 276 26.91 -24.65 20.38
N THR A 277 26.40 -23.62 21.09
CA THR A 277 25.42 -23.83 22.17
C THR A 277 24.03 -24.11 21.57
N PRO A 278 23.07 -24.67 22.35
CA PRO A 278 21.71 -24.88 21.89
C PRO A 278 21.08 -23.63 21.25
N ALA A 279 21.22 -22.45 21.89
CA ALA A 279 20.69 -21.21 21.37
C ALA A 279 21.40 -20.74 20.10
N GLU A 280 22.70 -20.88 19.98
CA GLU A 280 23.44 -20.54 18.76
C GLU A 280 23.01 -21.45 17.60
N LEU A 281 22.74 -22.71 17.87
CA LEU A 281 22.30 -23.69 16.87
C LEU A 281 20.88 -23.36 16.35
N GLY A 282 19.93 -23.17 17.28
CA GLY A 282 18.56 -22.78 16.92
C GLY A 282 18.53 -21.47 16.13
N THR A 283 19.21 -20.44 16.64
CA THR A 283 19.33 -19.14 15.93
C THR A 283 19.94 -19.27 14.54
N LEU A 284 20.92 -20.19 14.33
CA LEU A 284 21.52 -20.42 13.02
C LEU A 284 20.53 -21.08 12.04
N ILE A 285 19.67 -21.98 12.51
CA ILE A 285 18.67 -22.66 11.69
C ILE A 285 17.54 -21.70 11.31
N ASP A 286 16.98 -20.97 12.28
CA ASP A 286 15.79 -20.14 12.11
C ASP A 286 16.08 -18.71 11.62
N ASN A 287 17.35 -18.27 11.56
CA ASN A 287 17.77 -16.89 11.34
C ASN A 287 17.20 -15.89 12.36
N SER A 288 16.76 -16.38 13.51
CA SER A 288 16.12 -15.59 14.57
C SER A 288 16.34 -16.27 15.92
N PRO A 289 16.75 -15.55 16.97
CA PRO A 289 16.77 -16.07 18.32
C PRO A 289 15.35 -16.16 18.85
N ASP A 290 14.87 -17.35 19.07
CA ASP A 290 13.54 -17.62 19.60
C ASP A 290 13.55 -17.78 21.13
N LEU A 291 12.36 -17.69 21.76
CA LEU A 291 12.22 -17.93 23.19
C LEU A 291 12.63 -19.36 23.58
N ARG A 292 12.39 -20.31 22.69
CA ARG A 292 12.78 -21.69 22.81
C ARG A 292 14.31 -21.84 22.96
N ASP A 293 15.09 -21.05 22.22
CA ASP A 293 16.54 -21.00 22.31
C ASP A 293 17.01 -20.52 23.70
N ILE A 294 16.32 -19.50 24.23
CA ILE A 294 16.63 -18.95 25.56
C ILE A 294 16.29 -19.96 26.65
N THR A 295 15.15 -20.64 26.57
CA THR A 295 14.72 -21.61 27.56
C THR A 295 15.56 -22.91 27.47
N ALA A 296 15.94 -23.34 26.27
CA ALA A 296 16.90 -24.41 26.08
C ALA A 296 18.27 -24.12 26.72
N THR A 297 18.69 -22.83 26.68
CA THR A 297 19.92 -22.40 27.38
C THR A 297 19.79 -22.54 28.89
N LEU A 298 18.60 -22.32 29.49
CA LEU A 298 18.41 -22.55 30.93
C LEU A 298 18.66 -24.01 31.29
N VAL A 299 18.15 -24.93 30.48
CA VAL A 299 18.36 -26.36 30.69
C VAL A 299 19.83 -26.73 30.49
N ASP A 300 20.51 -26.17 29.50
CA ASP A 300 21.97 -26.37 29.29
C ASP A 300 22.79 -25.87 30.49
N LEU A 301 22.47 -24.70 31.01
CA LEU A 301 23.10 -24.14 32.20
C LEU A 301 22.86 -25.00 33.45
N ALA A 302 21.67 -25.61 33.56
CA ALA A 302 21.36 -26.53 34.65
C ALA A 302 22.18 -27.80 34.56
N ILE A 303 22.26 -28.44 33.40
CA ILE A 303 23.09 -29.63 33.18
C ILE A 303 24.56 -29.37 33.46
N ARG A 304 25.05 -28.16 33.12
CA ARG A 304 26.44 -27.73 33.40
C ARG A 304 26.65 -27.29 34.85
N GLY A 305 25.62 -27.33 35.70
CA GLY A 305 25.69 -27.06 37.14
C GLY A 305 25.84 -25.57 37.49
N PHE A 306 25.39 -24.64 36.63
CA PHE A 306 25.34 -23.20 36.94
C PHE A 306 24.05 -22.80 37.63
N ILE A 307 22.93 -23.48 37.28
CA ILE A 307 21.65 -23.31 37.92
C ILE A 307 21.06 -24.67 38.30
N ARG A 308 20.06 -24.67 39.21
CA ARG A 308 19.19 -25.81 39.47
C ARG A 308 17.74 -25.35 39.29
N ILE A 309 16.92 -26.20 38.69
CA ILE A 309 15.51 -25.96 38.45
C ILE A 309 14.71 -26.75 39.48
N GLU A 310 13.86 -26.05 40.24
CA GLU A 310 12.93 -26.67 41.19
C GLU A 310 11.49 -26.42 40.75
N GLU A 311 10.71 -27.49 40.61
CA GLU A 311 9.27 -27.45 40.38
C GLU A 311 8.53 -27.68 41.69
N ARG A 312 7.69 -26.70 42.11
CA ARG A 312 6.77 -26.82 43.25
C ARG A 312 5.34 -26.85 42.77
N GLN A 313 4.57 -27.83 43.23
CA GLN A 313 3.13 -27.85 43.02
C GLN A 313 2.44 -26.98 44.10
N GLU A 314 1.81 -25.91 43.72
CA GLU A 314 0.99 -25.10 44.59
C GLU A 314 -0.49 -25.46 44.38
N THR A 315 -1.13 -25.90 45.44
CA THR A 315 -2.57 -26.19 45.46
C THR A 315 -3.34 -24.91 45.74
N LYS A 316 -4.03 -24.37 44.73
CA LYS A 316 -4.86 -23.18 44.86
C LYS A 316 -6.32 -23.55 45.11
N LEU A 317 -6.99 -22.75 45.98
CA LEU A 317 -8.44 -22.78 46.23
C LEU A 317 -9.02 -24.20 46.53
N LEU A 318 -9.01 -24.63 47.76
CA LEU A 318 -9.72 -25.83 48.26
C LEU A 318 -9.34 -27.17 47.58
N GLY A 319 -8.14 -27.30 47.03
CA GLY A 319 -7.67 -28.59 46.51
C GLY A 319 -8.10 -28.96 45.08
N PHE A 320 -8.82 -28.10 44.38
CA PHE A 320 -9.38 -28.41 43.04
C PHE A 320 -8.47 -28.03 41.85
N TRP A 321 -7.46 -27.16 42.06
CA TRP A 321 -6.56 -26.72 40.99
C TRP A 321 -5.13 -26.72 41.50
N SER A 322 -4.27 -27.55 40.90
CA SER A 322 -2.82 -27.51 41.13
C SER A 322 -2.14 -26.73 39.98
N SER A 323 -1.28 -25.80 40.32
CA SER A 323 -0.41 -25.11 39.35
C SER A 323 1.06 -25.37 39.73
N SER A 324 1.90 -25.69 38.72
CA SER A 324 3.34 -25.80 38.91
C SER A 324 3.97 -24.41 38.92
N THR A 325 4.76 -24.11 39.94
CA THR A 325 5.57 -22.89 40.06
C THR A 325 7.04 -23.31 39.99
N TYR A 326 7.82 -22.63 39.18
CA TYR A 326 9.23 -22.96 38.95
C TYR A 326 10.14 -21.95 39.65
N TYR A 327 11.20 -22.45 40.26
CA TYR A 327 12.24 -21.69 40.95
C TYR A 327 13.60 -22.00 40.33
N LEU A 328 14.38 -20.95 40.10
CA LEU A 328 15.73 -21.05 39.56
C LEU A 328 16.72 -20.76 40.70
N HIS A 329 17.56 -21.74 41.02
CA HIS A 329 18.58 -21.63 42.04
C HIS A 329 19.92 -21.34 41.39
N GLN A 330 20.63 -20.30 41.85
CA GLN A 330 22.00 -20.04 41.46
C GLN A 330 22.94 -21.02 42.17
N MET A 331 23.68 -21.82 41.40
CA MET A 331 24.59 -22.84 41.97
C MET A 331 26.05 -22.39 41.97
N LYS A 332 26.43 -21.46 41.09
CA LYS A 332 27.79 -20.92 41.00
C LYS A 332 27.80 -19.42 41.17
N ALA A 333 28.80 -18.89 41.86
CA ALA A 333 28.96 -17.46 42.08
C ALA A 333 29.15 -16.70 40.73
N SER A 334 28.87 -15.40 40.71
CA SER A 334 29.00 -14.58 39.50
C SER A 334 30.44 -14.53 38.96
N GLU A 335 31.43 -14.77 39.81
CA GLU A 335 32.85 -14.83 39.44
C GLU A 335 33.15 -16.03 38.52
N ASP A 336 32.44 -17.14 38.70
CA ASP A 336 32.58 -18.36 37.90
C ASP A 336 31.92 -18.26 36.51
N TRP A 337 31.14 -17.20 36.25
CA TRP A 337 30.46 -17.02 34.96
C TRP A 337 31.42 -16.59 33.82
N THR A 338 32.69 -16.39 34.10
CA THR A 338 33.72 -16.14 33.08
C THR A 338 33.85 -17.24 32.03
N ALA A 339 33.53 -18.48 32.42
CA ALA A 339 33.52 -19.61 31.51
C ALA A 339 32.30 -19.65 30.56
N LEU A 340 31.27 -18.86 30.83
CA LEU A 340 30.05 -18.77 30.01
C LEU A 340 30.28 -17.92 28.78
N LYS A 341 29.55 -18.25 27.69
CA LYS A 341 29.50 -17.37 26.51
C LYS A 341 28.69 -16.07 26.81
N ALA A 342 28.81 -15.05 25.97
CA ALA A 342 28.24 -13.74 26.24
C ALA A 342 26.71 -13.77 26.45
N HIS A 343 25.97 -14.52 25.64
CA HIS A 343 24.51 -14.66 25.76
C HIS A 343 24.09 -15.44 27.01
N GLU A 344 24.85 -16.49 27.39
CA GLU A 344 24.63 -17.24 28.61
C GLU A 344 24.81 -16.36 29.86
N ARG A 345 25.87 -15.56 29.88
CA ARG A 345 26.09 -14.56 30.95
C ARG A 345 25.00 -13.49 30.99
N ALA A 346 24.50 -13.08 29.83
CA ALA A 346 23.41 -12.10 29.76
C ALA A 346 22.11 -12.69 30.34
N ILE A 347 21.82 -13.97 30.08
CA ILE A 347 20.69 -14.70 30.67
C ILE A 347 20.84 -14.78 32.19
N MET A 348 22.02 -15.22 32.68
CA MET A 348 22.31 -15.33 34.14
C MET A 348 22.15 -13.95 34.82
N LYS A 349 22.68 -12.90 34.23
CA LYS A 349 22.50 -11.54 34.75
C LYS A 349 21.04 -11.10 34.74
N GLY A 350 20.29 -11.39 33.68
CA GLY A 350 18.86 -11.04 33.59
C GLY A 350 18.00 -11.73 34.64
N ILE A 351 18.39 -12.91 35.10
CA ILE A 351 17.67 -13.69 36.13
C ILE A 351 18.09 -13.26 37.53
N PHE A 352 19.40 -13.19 37.80
CA PHE A 352 19.94 -13.07 39.16
C PHE A 352 20.48 -11.67 39.51
N ALA A 353 20.69 -10.77 38.55
CA ALA A 353 21.13 -9.41 38.84
C ALA A 353 19.99 -8.60 39.49
N GLY A 354 20.22 -8.16 40.72
CA GLY A 354 19.25 -7.39 41.52
C GLY A 354 18.33 -8.24 42.42
N ALA A 355 18.60 -9.55 42.50
CA ALA A 355 18.01 -10.39 43.54
C ALA A 355 19.06 -10.58 44.65
N ASP A 356 18.74 -10.17 45.86
CA ASP A 356 19.54 -10.48 47.05
C ASP A 356 19.46 -11.99 47.43
N MET A 357 18.87 -12.79 46.57
CA MET A 357 18.58 -14.19 46.80
C MET A 357 19.25 -15.09 45.75
N SER A 358 19.86 -16.18 46.18
CA SER A 358 20.32 -17.25 45.32
C SER A 358 19.18 -18.07 44.66
N VAL A 359 17.92 -17.76 44.96
CA VAL A 359 16.72 -18.44 44.44
C VAL A 359 15.73 -17.44 43.91
N VAL A 360 15.36 -17.57 42.63
CA VAL A 360 14.44 -16.63 41.95
C VAL A 360 13.24 -17.43 41.42
N PRO A 361 12.02 -17.13 41.91
CA PRO A 361 10.80 -17.64 41.29
C PRO A 361 10.68 -17.13 39.84
N LEU A 362 10.27 -18.00 38.92
CA LEU A 362 10.10 -17.63 37.52
C LEU A 362 9.10 -16.45 37.35
N SER A 363 8.05 -16.38 38.19
CA SER A 363 7.07 -15.30 38.22
C SER A 363 7.67 -13.92 38.52
N ASN A 364 8.78 -13.84 39.24
CA ASN A 364 9.46 -12.57 39.55
C ASN A 364 10.14 -11.94 38.33
N LEU A 365 10.29 -12.68 37.25
CA LEU A 365 10.83 -12.19 35.97
C LEU A 365 9.77 -11.48 35.12
N GLU A 366 8.50 -11.61 35.50
CA GLU A 366 7.38 -10.95 34.82
C GLU A 366 7.53 -9.43 34.83
N ASN A 367 7.32 -8.80 33.67
CA ASN A 367 7.48 -7.37 33.45
C ASN A 367 8.89 -6.80 33.77
N ARG A 368 9.92 -7.67 33.90
CA ARG A 368 11.31 -7.28 34.17
C ARG A 368 12.29 -7.84 33.15
N PHE A 369 12.18 -9.12 32.82
CA PHE A 369 13.17 -9.81 31.97
C PHE A 369 13.15 -9.33 30.53
N TYR A 370 12.02 -8.83 30.02
CA TYR A 370 11.90 -8.33 28.63
C TYR A 370 12.98 -7.27 28.30
N ALA A 371 13.40 -6.46 29.29
CA ALA A 371 14.43 -5.45 29.11
C ALA A 371 15.83 -6.04 28.77
N HIS A 372 16.07 -7.30 29.13
CA HIS A 372 17.31 -8.01 28.85
C HIS A 372 17.29 -8.78 27.50
N LEU A 373 16.11 -9.05 26.92
CA LEU A 373 15.96 -9.87 25.72
C LEU A 373 16.75 -9.34 24.54
N ASP A 374 16.70 -8.03 24.29
CA ASP A 374 17.42 -7.40 23.18
C ASP A 374 18.95 -7.55 23.33
N GLY A 375 19.46 -7.46 24.56
CA GLY A 375 20.87 -7.70 24.88
C GLY A 375 21.28 -9.15 24.64
N ILE A 376 20.44 -10.11 25.04
CA ILE A 376 20.67 -11.56 24.84
C ILE A 376 20.66 -11.88 23.33
N LYS A 377 19.64 -11.43 22.59
CA LYS A 377 19.54 -11.63 21.14
C LYS A 377 20.72 -10.99 20.40
N SER A 378 21.12 -9.79 20.84
CA SER A 378 22.28 -9.10 20.26
C SER A 378 23.57 -9.88 20.47
N SER A 379 23.79 -10.42 21.67
CA SER A 379 25.01 -11.19 21.98
C SER A 379 25.07 -12.53 21.23
N LEU A 380 23.93 -13.19 20.98
CA LEU A 380 23.83 -14.37 20.12
C LEU A 380 24.27 -14.05 18.68
N PHE A 381 23.70 -13.02 18.09
CA PHE A 381 24.08 -12.61 16.74
C PHE A 381 25.52 -12.15 16.63
N GLU A 382 26.04 -11.43 17.63
CA GLU A 382 27.44 -11.02 17.64
C GLU A 382 28.40 -12.20 17.64
N GLN A 383 28.07 -13.27 18.35
CA GLN A 383 28.84 -14.49 18.35
C GLN A 383 28.82 -15.17 16.98
N LEU A 384 27.64 -15.31 16.35
CA LEU A 384 27.51 -15.90 15.02
C LEU A 384 28.22 -15.06 13.93
N LEU A 385 28.26 -13.72 14.10
CA LEU A 385 29.03 -12.82 13.25
C LEU A 385 30.53 -12.98 13.44
N LYS A 386 31.02 -13.07 14.68
CA LYS A 386 32.45 -13.33 14.98
C LYS A 386 32.94 -14.63 14.35
N GLN A 387 32.07 -15.63 14.31
CA GLN A 387 32.34 -16.91 13.64
C GLN A 387 32.18 -16.84 12.12
N ARG A 388 31.76 -15.68 11.57
CA ARG A 388 31.54 -15.42 10.14
C ARG A 388 30.45 -16.31 9.50
N TYR A 389 29.41 -16.68 10.26
CA TYR A 389 28.29 -17.41 9.70
C TYR A 389 27.33 -16.49 8.96
N TYR A 390 27.26 -15.24 9.36
CA TYR A 390 26.54 -14.16 8.67
C TYR A 390 27.52 -13.04 8.28
N ALA A 391 27.24 -12.36 7.17
CA ALA A 391 27.96 -11.14 6.79
C ALA A 391 27.40 -9.91 7.52
N ARG A 392 26.11 -9.92 7.82
CA ARG A 392 25.39 -8.85 8.54
C ARG A 392 24.36 -9.50 9.46
N ARG A 393 24.01 -8.80 10.54
CA ARG A 393 22.99 -9.28 11.48
C ARG A 393 21.63 -9.45 10.77
N PRO A 394 21.03 -10.66 10.79
CA PRO A 394 19.74 -10.93 10.15
C PRO A 394 18.60 -10.02 10.61
N ASP A 395 18.50 -9.76 11.92
CA ASP A 395 17.49 -8.89 12.53
C ASP A 395 17.61 -7.44 12.03
N ARG A 396 18.83 -6.88 11.97
CA ARG A 396 19.06 -5.53 11.45
C ARG A 396 18.73 -5.44 9.96
N VAL A 397 19.06 -6.46 9.17
CA VAL A 397 18.70 -6.50 7.76
C VAL A 397 17.18 -6.45 7.61
N LYS A 398 16.44 -7.32 8.31
CA LYS A 398 14.97 -7.29 8.32
C LYS A 398 14.43 -5.91 8.70
N GLN A 399 14.93 -5.34 9.80
CA GLN A 399 14.47 -4.05 10.32
C GLN A 399 14.70 -2.91 9.32
N VAL A 400 15.84 -2.87 8.63
CA VAL A 400 16.14 -1.85 7.60
C VAL A 400 15.12 -1.93 6.46
N TYR A 401 14.84 -3.12 5.93
CA TYR A 401 13.86 -3.27 4.85
C TYR A 401 12.43 -2.95 5.31
N ILE A 402 12.04 -3.34 6.53
CA ILE A 402 10.74 -2.98 7.12
C ILE A 402 10.63 -1.45 7.24
N THR A 403 11.65 -0.79 7.77
CA THR A 403 11.67 0.68 7.91
C THR A 403 11.59 1.37 6.56
N ILE A 404 12.36 0.91 5.55
CA ILE A 404 12.31 1.47 4.19
C ILE A 404 10.93 1.25 3.57
N GLY A 405 10.35 0.06 3.70
CA GLY A 405 9.03 -0.24 3.15
C GLY A 405 7.91 0.62 3.76
N ILE A 406 7.93 0.79 5.08
CA ILE A 406 7.00 1.69 5.78
C ILE A 406 7.22 3.14 5.32
N PHE A 407 8.47 3.59 5.24
CA PHE A 407 8.81 4.93 4.77
C PHE A 407 8.32 5.18 3.33
N VAL A 408 8.52 4.24 2.41
CA VAL A 408 8.06 4.33 1.02
C VAL A 408 6.53 4.44 0.96
N ALA A 409 5.81 3.64 1.77
CA ALA A 409 4.35 3.70 1.84
C ALA A 409 3.85 5.08 2.30
N PHE A 410 4.43 5.65 3.36
CA PHE A 410 4.05 6.96 3.87
C PHE A 410 4.53 8.12 2.97
N ALA A 411 5.78 8.05 2.50
CA ALA A 411 6.36 9.09 1.66
C ALA A 411 5.71 9.21 0.28
N SER A 412 4.98 8.18 -0.18
CA SER A 412 4.25 8.20 -1.46
C SER A 412 3.11 9.23 -1.50
N PHE A 413 2.62 9.66 -0.34
CA PHE A 413 1.52 10.64 -0.25
C PHE A 413 1.88 11.99 -0.90
N LEU A 414 3.05 12.54 -0.62
CA LEU A 414 3.49 13.84 -1.16
C LEU A 414 3.66 13.83 -2.70
N PRO A 415 4.38 12.86 -3.31
CA PRO A 415 4.45 12.77 -4.77
C PRO A 415 3.08 12.52 -5.41
N ALA A 416 2.19 11.73 -4.77
CA ALA A 416 0.87 11.46 -5.30
C ALA A 416 0.00 12.73 -5.38
N THR A 417 0.01 13.58 -4.35
CA THR A 417 -0.69 14.87 -4.36
C THR A 417 -0.09 15.84 -5.37
N TRP A 418 1.24 15.92 -5.45
CA TRP A 418 1.93 16.75 -6.44
C TRP A 418 1.61 16.32 -7.88
N LEU A 419 1.63 15.02 -8.18
CA LEU A 419 1.24 14.47 -9.49
C LEU A 419 -0.23 14.77 -9.82
N SER A 420 -1.10 14.77 -8.82
CA SER A 420 -2.50 15.13 -8.99
C SER A 420 -2.66 16.60 -9.40
N GLU A 421 -1.93 17.51 -8.75
CA GLU A 421 -2.00 18.94 -9.04
C GLU A 421 -1.41 19.31 -10.41
N GLN A 422 -0.28 18.69 -10.79
CA GLN A 422 0.42 19.01 -12.02
C GLN A 422 -0.13 18.30 -13.26
N TYR A 423 -0.53 17.04 -13.12
CA TYR A 423 -0.88 16.17 -14.26
C TYR A 423 -2.29 15.59 -14.19
N GLY A 424 -3.10 15.96 -13.19
CA GLY A 424 -4.47 15.45 -13.03
C GLY A 424 -4.55 13.97 -12.64
N ILE A 425 -3.42 13.32 -12.30
CA ILE A 425 -3.39 11.89 -11.91
C ILE A 425 -4.08 11.69 -10.58
N ALA A 426 -4.93 10.65 -10.48
CA ALA A 426 -5.63 10.33 -9.24
C ALA A 426 -4.63 10.07 -8.09
N PRO A 427 -4.67 10.83 -6.99
CA PRO A 427 -3.74 10.62 -5.89
C PRO A 427 -3.84 9.21 -5.31
N GLN A 428 -5.03 8.59 -5.36
CA GLN A 428 -5.26 7.22 -4.92
C GLN A 428 -4.37 6.20 -5.65
N THR A 429 -4.08 6.42 -6.96
CA THR A 429 -3.21 5.51 -7.73
C THR A 429 -1.76 5.58 -7.27
N GLY A 430 -1.26 6.78 -6.98
CA GLY A 430 0.08 6.99 -6.44
C GLY A 430 0.23 6.43 -5.02
N ILE A 431 -0.76 6.68 -4.16
CA ILE A 431 -0.79 6.16 -2.79
C ILE A 431 -0.86 4.62 -2.80
N ALA A 432 -1.76 4.03 -3.60
CA ALA A 432 -1.87 2.57 -3.73
C ALA A 432 -0.57 1.95 -4.24
N ALA A 433 0.06 2.57 -5.25
CA ALA A 433 1.36 2.15 -5.76
C ALA A 433 2.45 2.20 -4.68
N GLY A 434 2.47 3.26 -3.87
CA GLY A 434 3.41 3.40 -2.75
C GLY A 434 3.21 2.35 -1.66
N ILE A 435 1.97 2.11 -1.26
CA ILE A 435 1.63 1.07 -0.27
C ILE A 435 2.03 -0.32 -0.79
N LEU A 436 1.66 -0.68 -2.02
CA LEU A 436 2.04 -1.96 -2.62
C LEU A 436 3.56 -2.11 -2.73
N SER A 437 4.26 -1.05 -3.15
CA SER A 437 5.72 -1.04 -3.20
C SER A 437 6.35 -1.23 -1.82
N GLY A 438 5.81 -0.56 -0.80
CA GLY A 438 6.23 -0.71 0.59
C GLY A 438 6.03 -2.13 1.10
N LEU A 439 4.87 -2.75 0.83
CA LEU A 439 4.58 -4.15 1.19
C LEU A 439 5.53 -5.13 0.50
N ILE A 440 5.87 -4.91 -0.78
CA ILE A 440 6.86 -5.71 -1.51
C ILE A 440 8.22 -5.63 -0.81
N ILE A 441 8.68 -4.41 -0.46
CA ILE A 441 9.96 -4.21 0.22
C ILE A 441 9.97 -4.92 1.58
N VAL A 442 8.91 -4.80 2.37
CA VAL A 442 8.75 -5.50 3.66
C VAL A 442 8.79 -7.01 3.46
N GLY A 443 8.04 -7.55 2.49
CA GLY A 443 8.03 -8.98 2.17
C GLY A 443 9.42 -9.51 1.82
N PHE A 444 10.14 -8.81 0.97
CA PHE A 444 11.54 -9.18 0.68
C PHE A 444 12.45 -9.05 1.91
N GLY A 445 12.18 -8.12 2.82
CA GLY A 445 12.93 -7.97 4.07
C GLY A 445 13.00 -9.26 4.90
N TRP A 446 11.98 -10.13 4.84
CA TRP A 446 11.94 -11.40 5.55
C TRP A 446 12.87 -12.45 4.94
N ILE A 447 13.08 -12.43 3.63
CA ILE A 447 13.92 -13.41 2.90
C ILE A 447 15.30 -12.85 2.51
N MET A 448 15.60 -11.59 2.83
CA MET A 448 16.85 -10.92 2.48
C MET A 448 18.05 -11.31 3.37
N PRO A 449 17.88 -11.69 4.67
CA PRO A 449 19.01 -12.14 5.46
C PRO A 449 19.64 -13.41 4.87
N ALA A 450 20.94 -13.35 4.56
CA ALA A 450 21.66 -14.44 3.94
C ALA A 450 22.86 -14.87 4.79
N ARG A 451 23.10 -16.18 4.82
CA ARG A 451 24.27 -16.80 5.42
C ARG A 451 25.48 -16.66 4.51
N THR A 452 26.67 -16.69 5.08
CA THR A 452 27.89 -16.84 4.31
C THR A 452 28.06 -18.29 3.82
N ILE A 453 29.06 -18.54 2.96
CA ILE A 453 29.40 -19.92 2.55
C ILE A 453 29.77 -20.77 3.79
N ARG A 454 30.49 -20.19 4.76
CA ARG A 454 30.84 -20.87 6.02
C ARG A 454 29.58 -21.16 6.85
N GLY A 455 28.67 -20.19 6.99
CA GLY A 455 27.39 -20.37 7.67
C GLY A 455 26.53 -21.45 7.04
N ALA A 456 26.48 -21.52 5.70
CA ALA A 456 25.77 -22.58 4.99
C ALA A 456 26.36 -23.98 5.24
N ARG A 457 27.70 -24.12 5.37
CA ARG A 457 28.35 -25.38 5.68
C ARG A 457 28.09 -25.84 7.12
N VAL A 458 28.04 -24.90 8.05
CA VAL A 458 27.69 -25.22 9.45
C VAL A 458 26.21 -25.55 9.57
N LEU A 459 25.34 -24.85 8.80
CA LEU A 459 23.92 -25.20 8.72
C LEU A 459 23.69 -26.63 8.19
N GLU A 460 24.42 -27.08 7.16
CA GLU A 460 24.35 -28.46 6.67
C GLU A 460 24.61 -29.49 7.80
N LYS A 461 25.63 -29.22 8.62
CA LYS A 461 25.95 -30.07 9.78
C LYS A 461 24.91 -29.96 10.90
N ALA A 462 24.36 -28.74 11.12
CA ALA A 462 23.31 -28.51 12.09
C ALA A 462 22.02 -29.26 11.73
N LEU A 463 21.62 -29.22 10.48
CA LEU A 463 20.48 -30.01 9.98
C LEU A 463 20.76 -31.52 10.04
N GLY A 464 22.01 -31.95 9.79
CA GLY A 464 22.41 -33.35 9.99
C GLY A 464 22.36 -33.81 11.46
N PHE A 465 22.62 -32.88 12.39
CA PHE A 465 22.48 -33.15 13.81
C PHE A 465 21.02 -33.17 14.27
N GLU A 466 20.18 -32.29 13.74
CA GLU A 466 18.72 -32.31 13.93
C GLU A 466 18.13 -33.65 13.44
N GLU A 467 18.55 -34.12 12.27
CA GLU A 467 18.13 -35.41 11.71
C GLU A 467 18.51 -36.56 12.63
N PHE A 468 19.72 -36.53 13.23
CA PHE A 468 20.15 -37.52 14.24
C PHE A 468 19.22 -37.50 15.45
N LEU A 469 18.95 -36.33 16.04
CA LEU A 469 18.07 -36.20 17.22
C LEU A 469 16.63 -36.65 16.93
N THR A 470 16.16 -36.43 15.71
CA THR A 470 14.80 -36.77 15.27
C THR A 470 14.63 -38.29 15.06
N ARG A 471 15.65 -38.96 14.50
CA ARG A 471 15.56 -40.34 14.04
C ARG A 471 16.39 -41.31 14.84
N VAL A 472 16.79 -40.99 16.05
CA VAL A 472 17.65 -41.83 16.89
C VAL A 472 17.07 -43.24 17.21
N GLU A 473 15.76 -43.41 17.03
CA GLU A 473 15.08 -44.71 17.19
C GLU A 473 15.25 -45.64 15.99
N SER A 474 15.64 -45.13 14.81
CA SER A 474 15.76 -45.96 13.61
C SER A 474 16.92 -46.97 13.71
N ASP A 475 16.73 -48.17 13.15
CA ASP A 475 17.73 -49.26 13.15
C ASP A 475 19.09 -48.86 12.55
N ARG A 476 19.11 -47.79 11.75
CA ARG A 476 20.35 -47.27 11.14
C ARG A 476 21.26 -46.53 12.13
N ILE A 477 20.75 -46.10 13.30
CA ILE A 477 21.50 -45.34 14.33
C ILE A 477 21.76 -46.18 15.60
N GLN A 478 21.53 -47.49 15.57
CA GLN A 478 21.75 -48.42 16.70
C GLN A 478 23.20 -48.48 17.21
N ARG A 479 24.18 -47.90 16.47
CA ARG A 479 25.59 -47.89 16.86
C ARG A 479 25.94 -46.90 17.97
N VAL A 480 25.03 -45.98 18.31
CA VAL A 480 25.24 -45.01 19.38
C VAL A 480 24.80 -45.63 20.70
N ALA A 481 25.71 -45.76 21.64
CA ALA A 481 25.39 -46.27 22.98
C ALA A 481 24.45 -45.24 23.68
N LYS A 482 23.19 -45.63 23.88
CA LYS A 482 22.20 -44.81 24.58
C LYS A 482 22.48 -44.86 26.09
N THR A 483 22.98 -43.77 26.63
CA THR A 483 23.29 -43.62 28.07
C THR A 483 22.52 -42.43 28.66
N PRO A 484 22.25 -42.42 29.98
CA PRO A 484 21.66 -41.25 30.64
C PRO A 484 22.43 -39.95 30.38
N GLN A 485 23.75 -40.00 30.38
CA GLN A 485 24.63 -38.85 30.12
C GLN A 485 24.46 -38.31 28.70
N LEU A 486 24.28 -39.19 27.72
CA LEU A 486 24.02 -38.78 26.33
C LEU A 486 22.66 -38.10 26.20
N PHE A 487 21.65 -38.64 26.91
CA PHE A 487 20.33 -38.02 26.96
C PHE A 487 20.41 -36.58 27.44
N GLU A 488 21.01 -36.36 28.61
CA GLU A 488 21.14 -35.02 29.19
C GLU A 488 21.98 -34.09 28.32
N LYS A 489 23.13 -34.54 27.80
CA LYS A 489 24.02 -33.77 26.95
C LYS A 489 23.28 -33.12 25.76
N PHE A 490 22.35 -33.86 25.14
CA PHE A 490 21.69 -33.39 23.91
C PHE A 490 20.24 -32.91 24.11
N LEU A 491 19.67 -33.08 25.31
CA LEU A 491 18.32 -32.58 25.62
C LEU A 491 18.14 -31.09 25.35
N PRO A 492 19.05 -30.15 25.72
CA PRO A 492 18.91 -28.75 25.41
C PRO A 492 18.91 -28.47 23.91
N PHE A 493 19.68 -29.19 23.13
CA PHE A 493 19.70 -29.11 21.68
C PHE A 493 18.38 -29.58 21.06
N ALA A 494 17.87 -30.73 21.56
CA ALA A 494 16.57 -31.24 21.12
C ALA A 494 15.45 -30.24 21.42
N MET A 495 15.49 -29.57 22.58
CA MET A 495 14.55 -28.51 22.94
C MET A 495 14.68 -27.29 22.04
N ALA A 496 15.89 -26.81 21.76
CA ALA A 496 16.11 -25.67 20.86
C ALA A 496 15.60 -25.96 19.44
N LEU A 497 15.72 -27.20 18.98
CA LEU A 497 15.27 -27.64 17.66
C LEU A 497 13.82 -28.14 17.63
N GLY A 498 13.11 -28.21 18.77
CA GLY A 498 11.72 -28.67 18.85
C GLY A 498 11.51 -30.15 18.57
N VAL A 499 12.55 -30.98 18.79
CA VAL A 499 12.53 -32.43 18.58
C VAL A 499 12.69 -33.20 19.89
N GLU A 500 12.50 -32.55 21.04
CA GLU A 500 12.68 -33.13 22.38
C GLU A 500 11.77 -34.32 22.64
N GLN A 501 10.59 -34.37 22.06
CA GLN A 501 9.69 -35.51 22.19
C GLN A 501 10.23 -36.76 21.50
N ASN A 502 10.81 -36.62 20.31
CA ASN A 502 11.41 -37.72 19.57
C ASN A 502 12.67 -38.21 20.29
N TRP A 503 13.50 -37.26 20.77
CA TRP A 503 14.70 -37.59 21.57
C TRP A 503 14.35 -38.38 22.83
N THR A 504 13.34 -37.94 23.58
CA THR A 504 12.90 -38.58 24.82
C THR A 504 12.40 -39.98 24.59
N ARG A 505 11.63 -40.22 23.53
CA ARG A 505 11.09 -41.53 23.20
C ARG A 505 12.18 -42.56 23.00
N ALA A 506 13.31 -42.14 22.41
CA ALA A 506 14.45 -43.03 22.18
C ALA A 506 15.16 -43.52 23.47
N PHE A 507 14.91 -42.85 24.61
CA PHE A 507 15.53 -43.19 25.92
C PHE A 507 14.51 -43.73 26.93
N GLU A 508 13.29 -44.06 26.50
CA GLU A 508 12.34 -44.76 27.36
C GLU A 508 12.91 -46.09 27.86
N GLY A 509 12.83 -46.33 29.17
CA GLY A 509 13.39 -47.50 29.81
C GLY A 509 14.91 -47.48 30.06
N ILE A 510 15.62 -46.46 29.55
CA ILE A 510 17.06 -46.26 29.77
C ILE A 510 17.29 -45.15 30.81
N TYR A 511 16.55 -44.04 30.71
CA TYR A 511 16.63 -42.91 31.63
C TYR A 511 15.56 -43.08 32.70
N THR A 512 15.94 -43.69 33.86
CA THR A 512 14.99 -44.13 34.89
C THR A 512 15.09 -43.35 36.21
N GLN A 513 16.07 -42.43 36.32
CA GLN A 513 16.28 -41.64 37.52
C GLN A 513 16.22 -40.14 37.16
N PRO A 514 15.64 -39.29 38.05
CA PRO A 514 15.64 -37.84 37.84
C PRO A 514 17.07 -37.31 37.91
N PRO A 515 17.40 -36.26 37.11
CA PRO A 515 18.71 -35.64 37.15
C PRO A 515 18.88 -34.76 38.39
N ASP A 516 20.13 -34.65 38.89
CA ASP A 516 20.47 -33.85 40.08
C ASP A 516 20.19 -32.34 39.93
N TRP A 517 20.16 -31.85 38.70
CA TRP A 517 19.91 -30.44 38.40
C TRP A 517 18.43 -30.07 38.36
N TYR A 518 17.53 -31.08 38.47
CA TYR A 518 16.08 -30.85 38.49
C TYR A 518 15.46 -31.45 39.75
N GLN A 519 14.66 -30.65 40.48
CA GLN A 519 13.88 -31.12 41.64
C GLN A 519 12.39 -30.90 41.36
N GLY A 520 11.57 -31.91 41.44
CA GLY A 520 10.13 -31.84 41.19
C GLY A 520 9.33 -32.86 42.01
N ALA A 521 8.02 -32.68 42.06
CA ALA A 521 7.10 -33.49 42.85
C ALA A 521 6.95 -34.95 42.34
N SER A 522 7.43 -35.28 41.15
CA SER A 522 7.25 -36.60 40.49
C SER A 522 8.41 -37.56 40.71
N VAL A 523 9.22 -37.36 41.76
CA VAL A 523 10.42 -38.20 42.05
C VAL A 523 10.10 -39.68 42.30
N PRO A 524 8.98 -40.07 42.92
CA PRO A 524 8.73 -41.50 43.23
C PRO A 524 8.37 -42.37 41.99
N ASP A 525 7.86 -41.75 40.91
CA ASP A 525 7.47 -42.46 39.66
C ASP A 525 7.99 -41.70 38.43
N PHE A 526 9.33 -41.54 38.39
CA PHE A 526 10.01 -40.79 37.33
C PHE A 526 9.85 -41.46 35.96
N ARG A 527 9.29 -40.69 35.02
CA ARG A 527 9.15 -41.08 33.60
C ARG A 527 9.74 -40.01 32.70
N PRO A 528 10.64 -40.35 31.77
CA PRO A 528 11.28 -39.36 30.87
C PRO A 528 10.29 -38.49 30.11
N ARG A 529 9.17 -39.04 29.64
CA ARG A 529 8.14 -38.28 28.93
C ARG A 529 7.47 -37.21 29.81
N SER A 530 7.09 -37.59 31.03
CA SER A 530 6.47 -36.63 31.97
C SER A 530 7.46 -35.54 32.35
N PHE A 531 8.72 -35.91 32.59
CA PHE A 531 9.80 -34.98 32.88
C PHE A 531 10.00 -33.95 31.74
N VAL A 532 10.14 -34.42 30.47
CA VAL A 532 10.31 -33.51 29.32
C VAL A 532 9.05 -32.72 29.05
N SER A 533 7.86 -33.28 29.28
CA SER A 533 6.61 -32.50 29.21
C SER A 533 6.59 -31.36 30.24
N ASN A 534 7.03 -31.58 31.46
CA ASN A 534 7.14 -30.55 32.49
C ASN A 534 8.18 -29.49 32.12
N LEU A 535 9.32 -29.89 31.55
CA LEU A 535 10.31 -28.93 31.00
C LEU A 535 9.77 -28.10 29.85
N SER A 536 8.99 -28.70 28.95
CA SER A 536 8.32 -27.96 27.86
C SER A 536 7.27 -26.98 28.40
N GLN A 537 6.52 -27.36 29.45
CA GLN A 537 5.59 -26.45 30.14
C GLN A 537 6.35 -25.32 30.85
N MET A 538 7.44 -25.63 31.55
CA MET A 538 8.34 -24.61 32.11
C MET A 538 8.86 -23.67 31.04
N SER A 539 9.28 -24.20 29.88
CA SER A 539 9.78 -23.44 28.75
C SER A 539 8.70 -22.48 28.22
N ALA A 540 7.47 -22.95 28.09
CA ALA A 540 6.34 -22.13 27.67
C ALA A 540 6.00 -21.03 28.72
N ALA A 541 5.98 -21.40 30.00
CA ALA A 541 5.76 -20.46 31.11
C ALA A 541 6.88 -19.41 31.18
N ALA A 542 8.13 -19.84 31.06
CA ALA A 542 9.29 -18.94 31.02
C ALA A 542 9.20 -17.98 29.82
N GLY A 543 8.84 -18.49 28.64
CA GLY A 543 8.64 -17.69 27.44
C GLY A 543 7.59 -16.58 27.64
N SER A 544 6.42 -16.91 28.21
CA SER A 544 5.37 -15.94 28.48
C SER A 544 5.77 -14.87 29.52
N VAL A 545 6.41 -15.30 30.61
CA VAL A 545 6.89 -14.42 31.68
C VAL A 545 8.01 -13.51 31.18
N MET A 546 8.97 -14.04 30.43
CA MET A 546 10.13 -13.29 29.95
C MET A 546 9.78 -12.25 28.87
N THR A 547 8.67 -12.41 28.16
CA THR A 547 8.21 -11.45 27.14
C THR A 547 7.16 -10.48 27.64
N SER A 548 6.59 -10.70 28.82
CA SER A 548 5.58 -9.80 29.39
C SER A 548 6.15 -8.38 29.57
N ALA A 549 5.41 -7.39 29.06
CA ALA A 549 5.70 -5.96 29.21
C ALA A 549 4.43 -5.21 29.65
N PRO A 550 4.53 -4.10 30.38
CA PRO A 550 3.38 -3.27 30.78
C PRO A 550 2.62 -2.76 29.55
N ARG A 551 1.28 -2.89 29.54
CA ARG A 551 0.42 -2.46 28.43
C ARG A 551 0.20 -0.95 28.43
N GLY A 552 0.46 -0.30 27.28
CA GLY A 552 0.01 1.07 26.95
C GLY A 552 -1.26 1.03 26.10
N SER A 553 -2.26 1.88 26.43
CA SER A 553 -3.58 1.91 25.80
C SER A 553 -3.64 2.81 24.56
N GLY A 554 -4.31 2.39 23.48
CA GLY A 554 -4.66 3.22 22.32
C GLY A 554 -5.25 2.44 21.17
N ASP A 555 -6.53 2.68 20.87
CA ASP A 555 -7.26 2.08 19.75
C ASP A 555 -8.18 3.11 19.10
N SER A 556 -8.30 3.13 17.73
CA SER A 556 -9.32 3.87 17.00
C SER A 556 -9.55 3.33 15.59
N GLY A 557 -10.83 3.15 15.19
CA GLY A 557 -11.28 2.61 13.91
C GLY A 557 -12.07 3.63 13.07
N PHE A 558 -12.24 3.36 11.76
CA PHE A 558 -13.03 4.17 10.82
C PHE A 558 -13.89 3.32 9.89
N SER A 559 -15.05 3.88 9.49
CA SER A 559 -15.96 3.32 8.48
C SER A 559 -16.60 4.41 7.60
N SER A 560 -16.92 4.12 6.32
CA SER A 560 -17.70 5.00 5.44
C SER A 560 -18.46 4.25 4.33
N SER A 561 -19.59 4.81 3.87
CA SER A 561 -20.47 4.29 2.81
C SER A 561 -20.91 5.41 1.84
N GLY A 562 -21.24 5.08 0.57
CA GLY A 562 -21.75 6.01 -0.45
C GLY A 562 -22.56 5.33 -1.56
N SER A 563 -23.51 6.07 -2.20
CA SER A 563 -24.41 5.61 -3.26
C SER A 563 -24.39 6.53 -4.48
N SER A 564 -24.74 6.05 -5.70
CA SER A 564 -24.68 6.75 -6.99
C SER A 564 -25.99 6.78 -7.79
N GLY A 565 -26.21 7.88 -8.55
CA GLY A 565 -27.30 8.08 -9.52
C GLY A 565 -26.88 9.09 -10.60
N GLY A 566 -27.48 9.05 -11.82
CA GLY A 566 -27.14 9.92 -12.95
C GLY A 566 -27.63 11.36 -12.77
N PHE A 567 -26.91 12.35 -13.36
CA PHE A 567 -27.19 13.78 -13.23
C PHE A 567 -26.53 14.61 -14.34
N SER A 568 -26.86 15.93 -14.44
CA SER A 568 -26.20 16.89 -15.35
C SER A 568 -24.71 17.02 -15.01
N GLY A 569 -23.87 17.11 -16.03
CA GLY A 569 -22.41 17.14 -15.88
C GLY A 569 -21.76 15.80 -15.60
N GLY A 570 -22.53 14.70 -15.45
CA GLY A 570 -22.01 13.37 -15.16
C GLY A 570 -21.49 12.58 -16.36
N GLY A 571 -21.70 13.08 -17.58
CA GLY A 571 -21.23 12.48 -18.84
C GLY A 571 -19.81 12.88 -19.21
N PHE A 572 -19.31 12.29 -20.31
CA PHE A 572 -18.05 12.71 -20.93
C PHE A 572 -18.26 14.00 -21.75
N GLY A 573 -17.15 14.62 -22.19
CA GLY A 573 -17.20 15.89 -22.93
C GLY A 573 -17.53 17.10 -22.03
N GLY A 574 -18.00 18.16 -22.65
CA GLY A 574 -18.38 19.38 -21.94
C GLY A 574 -17.18 20.28 -21.59
N GLY A 575 -17.09 20.68 -20.35
CA GLY A 575 -16.17 21.70 -19.88
C GLY A 575 -16.74 23.09 -20.04
N GLY A 576 -15.96 24.03 -20.48
CA GLY A 576 -16.37 25.42 -20.60
C GLY A 576 -15.44 26.26 -21.46
N GLY A 577 -15.54 27.55 -21.32
CA GLY A 577 -14.70 28.49 -22.01
C GLY A 577 -15.04 29.95 -21.63
N GLY A 578 -14.35 30.89 -22.27
CA GLY A 578 -14.54 32.30 -22.04
C GLY A 578 -13.74 33.12 -23.04
N GLY A 579 -14.03 34.43 -23.12
CA GLY A 579 -13.27 35.35 -23.97
C GLY A 579 -11.91 35.73 -23.36
N PHE A 580 -10.98 36.18 -24.18
CA PHE A 580 -9.69 36.71 -23.74
C PHE A 580 -9.27 37.95 -24.55
#